data_661bf8d6cafe08226b3c27220a601735
#
_entry.id   661bf8d6cafe08226b3c27220a601735
#
_cell.length_a   1.000
_cell.length_b   1.000
_cell.length_c   1.000
_cell.angle_alpha   90.00
_cell.angle_beta   90.00
_cell.angle_gamma   90.00
#
_symmetry.space_group_name_H-M   'P 1'
#
loop_
_entity.id
_entity.type
_entity.pdbx_description
1 polymer ?
#
loop_
_entity_poly.entity_id
_entity_poly.type
_entity_poly.pdbx_seq_one_letter_code
_entity_poly.pdbx_strand_id
1 'polypeptide(L)'
;MTQTAVILAAGMGTRLGRPWPKPLTPLADGRTIMRQQIDNLTKAFGDELRVMTVIGFKLELIIESFPNNLYVYNEAYDQTNTNRSLLKALRLSGPGGVLWMNGDVVFDPRVLDRVKEYIEKDESIICVNTAVVGDEEVKYRVDADGFVNQLSKQVVDALGESVGINFVADKDKQRLID
;
A
#
# COMPACT_ATOMS: atom_id res chain seq x y z
N MET A 1 -20.89 0.05 0.34
CA MET A 1 -20.08 -0.66 1.36
C MET A 1 -18.93 0.23 1.75
N THR A 2 -18.65 0.38 3.04
CA THR A 2 -17.52 1.19 3.52
C THR A 2 -16.23 0.53 3.06
N GLN A 3 -15.49 1.17 2.19
CA GLN A 3 -14.20 0.68 1.70
C GLN A 3 -13.10 1.01 2.70
N THR A 4 -12.11 0.15 2.81
CA THR A 4 -10.94 0.37 3.65
C THR A 4 -9.71 0.57 2.76
N ALA A 5 -8.98 1.65 2.98
CA ALA A 5 -7.65 1.85 2.44
C ALA A 5 -6.60 1.69 3.55
N VAL A 6 -5.48 1.06 3.22
CA VAL A 6 -4.37 0.81 4.15
C VAL A 6 -3.10 1.45 3.63
N ILE A 7 -2.43 2.25 4.46
CA ILE A 7 -1.09 2.80 4.19
C ILE A 7 -0.08 2.02 5.04
N LEU A 8 0.88 1.36 4.39
CA LEU A 8 1.91 0.56 5.06
C LEU A 8 3.12 1.45 5.40
N ALA A 9 3.17 1.93 6.61
CA ALA A 9 4.11 2.95 7.10
C ALA A 9 5.03 2.46 8.25
N ALA A 10 5.08 1.14 8.50
CA ALA A 10 5.81 0.59 9.65
C ALA A 10 7.33 0.46 9.45
N GLY A 11 7.82 0.51 8.20
CA GLY A 11 9.21 0.21 7.86
C GLY A 11 10.22 1.23 8.34
N MET A 12 11.42 0.76 8.69
CA MET A 12 12.54 1.60 9.20
C MET A 12 13.18 2.50 8.14
N GLY A 13 13.02 2.19 6.84
CA GLY A 13 13.60 2.99 5.76
C GLY A 13 15.14 3.12 5.80
N THR A 14 15.83 2.12 6.34
CA THR A 14 17.27 2.11 6.68
C THR A 14 18.19 2.51 5.53
N ARG A 15 17.80 2.23 4.27
CA ARG A 15 18.59 2.55 3.07
C ARG A 15 18.84 4.04 2.86
N LEU A 16 17.94 4.89 3.33
CA LEU A 16 18.04 6.33 3.15
C LEU A 16 18.75 7.04 4.32
N GLY A 17 19.08 6.32 5.42
CA GLY A 17 19.75 6.88 6.59
C GLY A 17 19.04 8.08 7.23
N ARG A 18 17.74 8.27 6.95
CA ARG A 18 17.01 9.45 7.41
C ARG A 18 16.50 9.25 8.85
N PRO A 19 16.50 10.31 9.66
CA PRO A 19 16.07 10.24 11.06
C PRO A 19 14.54 10.14 11.24
N TRP A 20 13.74 10.21 10.17
CA TRP A 20 12.28 10.17 10.21
C TRP A 20 11.69 9.10 9.28
N PRO A 21 10.45 8.66 9.53
CA PRO A 21 9.74 7.71 8.68
C PRO A 21 9.60 8.19 7.24
N LYS A 22 9.83 7.32 6.25
CA LYS A 22 9.71 7.65 4.83
C LYS A 22 8.39 8.32 4.45
N PRO A 23 7.22 7.91 4.99
CA PRO A 23 5.93 8.55 4.70
C PRO A 23 5.89 10.05 5.03
N LEU A 24 6.75 10.51 5.94
CA LEU A 24 6.88 11.92 6.31
C LEU A 24 7.90 12.69 5.47
N THR A 25 8.44 12.10 4.41
CA THR A 25 9.34 12.81 3.48
C THR A 25 8.57 13.94 2.80
N PRO A 26 9.09 15.20 2.84
CA PRO A 26 8.46 16.32 2.17
C PRO A 26 8.59 16.22 0.66
N LEU A 27 7.53 16.58 -0.05
CA LEU A 27 7.46 16.75 -1.49
C LEU A 27 7.73 18.20 -1.89
N ALA A 28 7.92 18.46 -3.18
CA ALA A 28 8.19 19.81 -3.70
C ALA A 28 7.07 20.82 -3.43
N ASP A 29 5.83 20.36 -3.24
CA ASP A 29 4.65 21.17 -2.92
C ASP A 29 4.46 21.43 -1.41
N GLY A 30 5.40 20.97 -0.58
CA GLY A 30 5.39 21.12 0.88
C GLY A 30 4.59 20.06 1.64
N ARG A 31 3.81 19.20 0.97
CA ARG A 31 3.13 18.08 1.61
C ARG A 31 4.12 16.95 1.90
N THR A 32 3.80 16.10 2.85
CA THR A 32 4.49 14.81 3.00
C THR A 32 3.91 13.78 2.03
N ILE A 33 4.66 12.69 1.75
CA ILE A 33 4.16 11.59 0.92
C ILE A 33 2.81 11.08 1.45
N MET A 34 2.73 10.80 2.75
CA MET A 34 1.50 10.30 3.36
C MET A 34 0.34 11.32 3.29
N ARG A 35 0.61 12.63 3.41
CA ARG A 35 -0.41 13.67 3.21
C ARG A 35 -0.95 13.61 1.79
N GLN A 36 -0.09 13.52 0.77
CA GLN A 36 -0.51 13.39 -0.62
C GLN A 36 -1.36 12.14 -0.84
N GLN A 37 -0.95 10.99 -0.25
CA GLN A 37 -1.71 9.74 -0.34
C GLN A 37 -3.12 9.88 0.24
N ILE A 38 -3.24 10.45 1.45
CA ILE A 38 -4.53 10.67 2.11
C ILE A 38 -5.40 11.63 1.29
N ASP A 39 -4.85 12.77 0.82
CA ASP A 39 -5.57 13.74 0.01
C ASP A 39 -6.09 13.10 -1.29
N ASN A 40 -5.27 12.29 -1.96
CA ASN A 40 -5.67 11.57 -3.17
C ASN A 40 -6.78 10.55 -2.88
N LEU A 41 -6.67 9.79 -1.79
CA LEU A 41 -7.68 8.83 -1.36
C LEU A 41 -9.01 9.51 -1.03
N THR A 42 -9.00 10.58 -0.23
CA THR A 42 -10.19 11.35 0.12
C THR A 42 -10.85 11.95 -1.12
N LYS A 43 -10.06 12.53 -2.02
CA LYS A 43 -10.58 13.07 -3.29
C LYS A 43 -11.23 11.98 -4.16
N ALA A 44 -10.64 10.79 -4.19
CA ALA A 44 -11.11 9.70 -5.03
C ALA A 44 -12.36 9.01 -4.47
N PHE A 45 -12.42 8.77 -3.15
CA PHE A 45 -13.43 7.90 -2.53
C PHE A 45 -14.36 8.61 -1.55
N GLY A 46 -14.11 9.89 -1.26
CA GLY A 46 -14.88 10.66 -0.28
C GLY A 46 -14.49 10.41 1.18
N ASP A 47 -15.16 11.11 2.09
CA ASP A 47 -14.85 11.11 3.52
C ASP A 47 -15.29 9.83 4.26
N GLU A 48 -16.11 9.00 3.63
CA GLU A 48 -16.56 7.71 4.20
C GLU A 48 -15.51 6.59 4.07
N LEU A 49 -14.43 6.83 3.32
CA LEU A 49 -13.32 5.89 3.21
C LEU A 49 -12.61 5.75 4.57
N ARG A 50 -12.51 4.52 5.08
CA ARG A 50 -11.67 4.23 6.26
C ARG A 50 -10.21 4.16 5.85
N VAL A 51 -9.42 5.12 6.26
CA VAL A 51 -7.96 5.08 6.07
C VAL A 51 -7.32 4.52 7.33
N MET A 52 -6.68 3.34 7.22
CA MET A 52 -5.89 2.69 8.26
C MET A 52 -4.41 2.84 7.94
N THR A 53 -3.60 3.20 8.91
CA THR A 53 -2.15 3.30 8.76
C THR A 53 -1.46 2.25 9.62
N VAL A 54 -0.67 1.37 9.00
CA VAL A 54 0.17 0.43 9.75
C VAL A 54 1.46 1.12 10.12
N ILE A 55 1.70 1.25 11.41
CA ILE A 55 2.84 1.98 11.99
C ILE A 55 3.80 1.05 12.74
N GLY A 56 5.04 1.50 12.90
CA GLY A 56 6.08 0.76 13.59
C GLY A 56 7.23 1.69 13.97
N PHE A 57 8.20 1.87 13.08
CA PHE A 57 9.34 2.75 13.31
C PHE A 57 8.90 4.20 13.56
N LYS A 58 9.31 4.78 14.70
CA LYS A 58 9.02 6.17 15.10
C LYS A 58 7.53 6.53 14.91
N LEU A 59 6.67 5.63 15.38
CA LEU A 59 5.23 5.73 15.26
C LEU A 59 4.67 7.06 15.81
N GLU A 60 5.30 7.61 16.85
CA GLU A 60 4.92 8.87 17.49
C GLU A 60 4.90 10.03 16.48
N LEU A 61 5.87 10.10 15.57
CA LEU A 61 5.94 11.17 14.56
C LEU A 61 4.79 11.08 13.54
N ILE A 62 4.37 9.86 13.21
CA ILE A 62 3.24 9.65 12.30
C ILE A 62 1.94 10.01 13.00
N ILE A 63 1.75 9.58 14.25
CA ILE A 63 0.55 9.88 15.05
C ILE A 63 0.39 11.39 15.27
N GLU A 64 1.48 12.09 15.62
CA GLU A 64 1.47 13.54 15.80
C GLU A 64 1.12 14.27 14.50
N SER A 65 1.62 13.79 13.34
CA SER A 65 1.34 14.39 12.03
C SER A 65 -0.08 14.15 11.53
N PHE A 66 -0.74 13.06 11.97
CA PHE A 66 -2.06 12.62 11.50
C PHE A 66 -2.95 12.10 12.63
N PRO A 67 -3.28 12.91 13.64
CA PRO A 67 -3.91 12.45 14.88
C PRO A 67 -5.30 11.81 14.71
N ASN A 68 -5.96 12.03 13.58
CA ASN A 68 -7.31 11.53 13.31
C ASN A 68 -7.35 10.24 12.48
N ASN A 69 -6.19 9.63 12.17
CA ASN A 69 -6.14 8.38 11.43
C ASN A 69 -6.41 7.17 12.33
N LEU A 70 -6.83 6.06 11.73
CA LEU A 70 -6.86 4.76 12.40
C LEU A 70 -5.48 4.11 12.30
N TYR A 71 -4.99 3.55 13.42
CA TYR A 71 -3.67 2.98 13.48
C TYR A 71 -3.68 1.49 13.78
N VAL A 72 -2.79 0.76 13.11
CA VAL A 72 -2.47 -0.65 13.38
C VAL A 72 -0.99 -0.74 13.70
N TYR A 73 -0.65 -1.14 14.91
CA TYR A 73 0.75 -1.26 15.32
C TYR A 73 1.35 -2.61 14.91
N ASN A 74 2.45 -2.57 14.18
CA ASN A 74 3.29 -3.73 13.94
C ASN A 74 4.48 -3.71 14.90
N GLU A 75 4.38 -4.40 16.02
CA GLU A 75 5.39 -4.46 17.09
C GLU A 75 6.70 -5.11 16.64
N ALA A 76 6.65 -5.96 15.61
CA ALA A 76 7.81 -6.66 15.05
C ALA A 76 8.27 -6.02 13.72
N TYR A 77 8.11 -4.71 13.55
CA TYR A 77 8.41 -4.00 12.32
C TYR A 77 9.88 -4.10 11.88
N ASP A 78 10.78 -4.28 12.80
CA ASP A 78 12.23 -4.41 12.60
C ASP A 78 12.67 -5.83 12.18
N GLN A 79 11.81 -6.83 12.42
CA GLN A 79 12.06 -8.25 12.13
C GLN A 79 11.17 -8.79 11.01
N THR A 80 10.18 -8.03 10.56
CA THR A 80 9.17 -8.49 9.60
C THR A 80 9.15 -7.64 8.34
N ASN A 81 8.66 -8.24 7.26
CA ASN A 81 8.47 -7.57 5.99
C ASN A 81 7.07 -6.90 5.90
N THR A 82 6.85 -6.22 4.79
CA THR A 82 5.59 -5.54 4.44
C THR A 82 4.36 -6.45 4.52
N ASN A 83 4.50 -7.76 4.20
CA ASN A 83 3.38 -8.71 4.21
C ASN A 83 2.81 -8.90 5.62
N ARG A 84 3.64 -8.91 6.66
CA ARG A 84 3.17 -9.00 8.05
C ARG A 84 2.40 -7.75 8.47
N SER A 85 2.86 -6.58 8.05
CA SER A 85 2.13 -5.32 8.25
C SER A 85 0.76 -5.36 7.56
N LEU A 86 0.71 -5.79 6.31
CA LEU A 86 -0.53 -5.94 5.55
C LEU A 86 -1.49 -6.94 6.24
N LEU A 87 -1.00 -8.11 6.64
CA LEU A 87 -1.80 -9.14 7.31
C LEU A 87 -2.50 -8.61 8.58
N LYS A 88 -1.79 -7.81 9.39
CA LYS A 88 -2.41 -7.18 10.57
C LYS A 88 -3.57 -6.26 10.20
N ALA A 89 -3.41 -5.45 9.17
CA ALA A 89 -4.46 -4.55 8.70
C ALA A 89 -5.64 -5.31 8.07
N LEU A 90 -5.40 -6.34 7.27
CA LEU A 90 -6.45 -7.16 6.66
C LEU A 90 -7.35 -7.83 7.70
N ARG A 91 -6.77 -8.34 8.80
CA ARG A 91 -7.52 -8.94 9.91
C ARG A 91 -8.43 -7.94 10.65
N LEU A 92 -8.13 -6.65 10.57
CA LEU A 92 -8.87 -5.58 11.23
C LEU A 92 -9.74 -4.76 10.27
N SER A 93 -9.67 -5.01 8.96
CA SER A 93 -10.35 -4.19 7.95
C SER A 93 -11.88 -4.31 7.96
N GLY A 94 -12.43 -5.38 8.57
CA GLY A 94 -13.87 -5.66 8.51
C GLY A 94 -14.32 -6.19 7.13
N PRO A 95 -15.63 -6.21 6.85
CA PRO A 95 -16.17 -6.64 5.57
C PRO A 95 -15.78 -5.70 4.43
N GLY A 96 -15.78 -6.22 3.20
CA GLY A 96 -15.44 -5.49 1.97
C GLY A 96 -13.99 -5.68 1.54
N GLY A 97 -13.69 -5.30 0.31
CA GLY A 97 -12.33 -5.32 -0.23
C GLY A 97 -11.43 -4.29 0.43
N VAL A 98 -10.11 -4.45 0.24
CA VAL A 98 -9.09 -3.58 0.83
C VAL A 98 -8.14 -3.06 -0.24
N LEU A 99 -8.09 -1.74 -0.39
CA LEU A 99 -7.04 -1.05 -1.14
C LEU A 99 -5.84 -0.84 -0.20
N TRP A 100 -4.62 -1.21 -0.61
CA TRP A 100 -3.45 -0.86 0.18
C TRP A 100 -2.34 -0.27 -0.67
N MET A 101 -1.50 0.53 -0.02
CA MET A 101 -0.33 1.12 -0.65
C MET A 101 0.85 1.19 0.31
N ASN A 102 2.05 1.15 -0.26
CA ASN A 102 3.27 1.41 0.48
C ASN A 102 3.36 2.89 0.86
N GLY A 103 3.78 3.20 2.08
CA GLY A 103 3.82 4.56 2.61
C GLY A 103 4.88 5.48 1.99
N ASP A 104 5.70 4.96 1.07
CA ASP A 104 6.72 5.71 0.34
C ASP A 104 6.42 5.91 -1.15
N VAL A 105 5.23 5.54 -1.60
CA VAL A 105 4.80 5.69 -3.00
C VAL A 105 4.19 7.06 -3.25
N VAL A 106 4.74 7.75 -4.24
CA VAL A 106 4.17 8.99 -4.78
C VAL A 106 3.53 8.67 -6.13
N PHE A 107 2.28 9.05 -6.32
CA PHE A 107 1.54 8.69 -7.53
C PHE A 107 0.59 9.79 -8.00
N ASP A 108 0.31 9.80 -9.29
CA ASP A 108 -0.71 10.65 -9.90
C ASP A 108 -2.11 10.18 -9.45
N PRO A 109 -3.00 11.06 -8.97
CA PRO A 109 -4.34 10.68 -8.49
C PRO A 109 -5.17 9.93 -9.53
N ARG A 110 -4.91 10.10 -10.84
CA ARG A 110 -5.59 9.36 -11.93
C ARG A 110 -5.39 7.85 -11.85
N VAL A 111 -4.38 7.37 -11.13
CA VAL A 111 -4.22 5.94 -10.84
C VAL A 111 -5.43 5.40 -10.08
N LEU A 112 -5.97 6.18 -9.14
CA LEU A 112 -7.14 5.77 -8.37
C LEU A 112 -8.42 5.71 -9.20
N ASP A 113 -8.54 6.51 -10.25
CA ASP A 113 -9.69 6.42 -11.18
C ASP A 113 -9.72 5.04 -11.86
N ARG A 114 -8.54 4.54 -12.27
CA ARG A 114 -8.42 3.19 -12.84
C ARG A 114 -8.68 2.09 -11.81
N VAL A 115 -8.17 2.26 -10.59
CA VAL A 115 -8.38 1.30 -9.49
C VAL A 115 -9.86 1.16 -9.14
N LYS A 116 -10.62 2.26 -9.17
CA LYS A 116 -12.08 2.26 -8.91
C LYS A 116 -12.85 1.30 -9.81
N GLU A 117 -12.50 1.22 -11.09
CA GLU A 117 -13.19 0.34 -12.05
C GLU A 117 -13.15 -1.14 -11.59
N TYR A 118 -12.04 -1.56 -10.97
CA TYR A 118 -11.87 -2.91 -10.43
C TYR A 118 -12.52 -3.09 -9.07
N ILE A 119 -12.47 -2.06 -8.22
CA ILE A 119 -13.17 -2.05 -6.93
C ILE A 119 -14.67 -2.22 -7.13
N GLU A 120 -15.27 -1.53 -8.10
CA GLU A 120 -16.71 -1.60 -8.43
C GLU A 120 -17.11 -2.99 -8.92
N LYS A 121 -16.19 -3.70 -9.58
CA LYS A 121 -16.40 -5.08 -10.07
C LYS A 121 -16.05 -6.15 -9.03
N ASP A 122 -15.54 -5.76 -7.86
CA ASP A 122 -14.98 -6.66 -6.86
C ASP A 122 -13.91 -7.59 -7.45
N GLU A 123 -12.95 -7.00 -8.20
CA GLU A 123 -11.84 -7.69 -8.85
C GLU A 123 -10.51 -7.28 -8.21
N SER A 124 -9.75 -8.28 -7.73
CA SER A 124 -8.42 -8.05 -7.15
C SER A 124 -7.41 -7.62 -8.21
N ILE A 125 -6.60 -6.60 -7.90
CA ILE A 125 -5.57 -6.07 -8.82
C ILE A 125 -4.26 -5.74 -8.13
N ILE A 126 -3.20 -5.73 -8.93
CA ILE A 126 -1.88 -5.20 -8.58
C ILE A 126 -1.54 -4.13 -9.62
N CYS A 127 -1.24 -2.90 -9.17
CA CYS A 127 -0.72 -1.87 -10.05
C CYS A 127 0.76 -2.15 -10.35
N VAL A 128 1.10 -2.18 -11.64
CA VAL A 128 2.43 -2.56 -12.12
C VAL A 128 3.01 -1.52 -13.09
N ASN A 129 4.34 -1.50 -13.17
CA ASN A 129 5.10 -0.75 -14.14
C ASN A 129 5.87 -1.73 -15.03
N THR A 130 5.86 -1.51 -16.33
CA THR A 130 6.56 -2.35 -17.33
C THR A 130 7.92 -1.80 -17.73
N ALA A 131 8.45 -0.78 -17.03
CA ALA A 131 9.78 -0.25 -17.27
C ALA A 131 10.88 -1.23 -16.83
N VAL A 132 12.12 -0.91 -17.18
CA VAL A 132 13.29 -1.69 -16.73
C VAL A 132 13.34 -1.72 -15.21
N VAL A 133 13.45 -2.91 -14.65
CA VAL A 133 13.33 -3.19 -13.21
C VAL A 133 14.70 -3.37 -12.59
N GLY A 134 14.95 -2.68 -11.48
CA GLY A 134 16.14 -2.87 -10.65
C GLY A 134 16.10 -4.17 -9.83
N ASP A 135 17.27 -4.59 -9.29
CA ASP A 135 17.38 -5.82 -8.50
C ASP A 135 16.61 -5.78 -7.17
N GLU A 136 16.40 -4.59 -6.65
CA GLU A 136 15.76 -4.35 -5.36
C GLU A 136 14.22 -4.30 -5.42
N GLU A 137 13.64 -4.29 -6.62
CA GLU A 137 12.20 -4.11 -6.82
C GLU A 137 11.41 -5.42 -6.73
N VAL A 138 10.14 -5.31 -6.38
CA VAL A 138 9.23 -6.46 -6.36
C VAL A 138 8.72 -6.70 -7.77
N LYS A 139 9.26 -7.72 -8.41
CA LYS A 139 9.05 -8.10 -9.80
C LYS A 139 7.80 -8.96 -9.94
N TYR A 140 7.20 -8.98 -11.15
CA TYR A 140 6.03 -9.81 -11.42
C TYR A 140 6.13 -10.57 -12.76
N ARG A 141 5.39 -11.68 -12.83
CA ARG A 141 5.03 -12.39 -14.04
C ARG A 141 3.54 -12.72 -14.05
N VAL A 142 3.02 -12.97 -15.24
CA VAL A 142 1.64 -13.42 -15.44
C VAL A 142 1.63 -14.82 -16.05
N ASP A 143 0.51 -15.51 -15.87
CA ASP A 143 0.20 -16.75 -16.58
C ASP A 143 -0.34 -16.48 -17.99
N ALA A 144 -0.76 -17.56 -18.69
CA ALA A 144 -1.29 -17.48 -20.05
C ALA A 144 -2.60 -16.68 -20.15
N ASP A 145 -3.35 -16.57 -19.05
CA ASP A 145 -4.63 -15.84 -18.97
C ASP A 145 -4.44 -14.39 -18.54
N GLY A 146 -3.19 -13.96 -18.27
CA GLY A 146 -2.84 -12.59 -17.89
C GLY A 146 -2.94 -12.31 -16.40
N PHE A 147 -3.15 -13.31 -15.56
CA PHE A 147 -3.16 -13.15 -14.11
C PHE A 147 -1.76 -13.23 -13.51
N VAL A 148 -1.49 -12.39 -12.49
CA VAL A 148 -0.21 -12.42 -11.77
C VAL A 148 -0.07 -13.76 -11.05
N ASN A 149 0.94 -14.54 -11.42
CA ASN A 149 1.25 -15.83 -10.83
C ASN A 149 2.56 -15.85 -10.03
N GLN A 150 3.42 -14.84 -10.21
CA GLN A 150 4.64 -14.66 -9.43
C GLN A 150 4.82 -13.19 -9.06
N LEU A 151 5.13 -12.94 -7.78
CA LEU A 151 5.36 -11.60 -7.24
C LEU A 151 6.45 -11.67 -6.16
N SER A 152 7.69 -11.36 -6.50
CA SER A 152 8.81 -11.31 -5.56
C SER A 152 10.02 -10.61 -6.16
N LYS A 153 11.02 -10.29 -5.34
CA LYS A 153 12.31 -9.76 -5.81
C LYS A 153 13.11 -10.77 -6.64
N GLN A 154 12.82 -12.05 -6.50
CA GLN A 154 13.56 -13.17 -7.11
C GLN A 154 12.96 -13.65 -8.45
N VAL A 155 11.91 -13.00 -8.94
CA VAL A 155 11.30 -13.37 -10.23
C VAL A 155 12.31 -13.18 -11.35
N VAL A 156 12.55 -14.27 -12.12
CA VAL A 156 13.39 -14.29 -13.31
C VAL A 156 12.53 -13.96 -14.54
N ASP A 157 13.08 -13.27 -15.52
CA ASP A 157 12.37 -12.84 -16.74
C ASP A 157 11.08 -12.07 -16.42
N ALA A 158 11.17 -11.15 -15.49
CA ALA A 158 10.05 -10.33 -15.04
C ALA A 158 9.51 -9.44 -16.16
N LEU A 159 8.20 -9.23 -16.20
CA LEU A 159 7.55 -8.29 -17.11
C LEU A 159 7.65 -6.83 -16.62
N GLY A 160 7.96 -6.62 -15.36
CA GLY A 160 8.07 -5.31 -14.74
C GLY A 160 8.05 -5.42 -13.21
N GLU A 161 7.65 -4.35 -12.54
CA GLU A 161 7.61 -4.26 -11.08
C GLU A 161 6.22 -3.88 -10.54
N SER A 162 5.94 -4.27 -9.30
CA SER A 162 4.79 -3.76 -8.55
C SER A 162 5.10 -2.37 -8.01
N VAL A 163 4.23 -1.40 -8.27
CA VAL A 163 4.40 -0.02 -7.79
C VAL A 163 3.91 0.19 -6.35
N GLY A 164 3.47 -0.88 -5.70
CA GLY A 164 3.05 -0.81 -4.29
C GLY A 164 1.68 -0.19 -4.06
N ILE A 165 0.78 -0.23 -5.05
CA ILE A 165 -0.65 0.11 -4.94
C ILE A 165 -1.43 -1.11 -5.42
N ASN A 166 -2.28 -1.68 -4.55
CA ASN A 166 -2.95 -2.94 -4.82
C ASN A 166 -4.34 -2.97 -4.17
N PHE A 167 -5.25 -3.74 -4.75
CA PHE A 167 -6.56 -3.97 -4.16
C PHE A 167 -6.85 -5.47 -4.10
N VAL A 168 -7.36 -5.95 -2.96
CA VAL A 168 -7.93 -7.28 -2.81
C VAL A 168 -9.45 -7.17 -2.66
N ALA A 169 -10.16 -7.88 -3.50
CA ALA A 169 -11.61 -8.00 -3.45
C ALA A 169 -12.06 -8.74 -2.19
N ASP A 170 -13.29 -8.49 -1.74
CA ASP A 170 -13.81 -9.14 -0.53
C ASP A 170 -13.81 -10.68 -0.64
N LYS A 171 -14.17 -11.19 -1.81
CA LYS A 171 -14.18 -12.64 -2.11
C LYS A 171 -12.79 -13.31 -2.02
N ASP A 172 -11.70 -12.55 -2.25
CA ASP A 172 -10.34 -13.06 -2.28
C ASP A 172 -9.58 -12.79 -0.97
N LYS A 173 -10.09 -11.89 -0.13
CA LYS A 173 -9.41 -11.38 1.05
C LYS A 173 -9.03 -12.48 2.05
N GLN A 174 -9.92 -13.43 2.30
CA GLN A 174 -9.65 -14.53 3.24
C GLN A 174 -8.46 -15.39 2.78
N ARG A 175 -8.35 -15.66 1.48
CA ARG A 175 -7.21 -16.41 0.91
C ARG A 175 -5.87 -15.69 1.08
N LEU A 176 -5.90 -14.36 1.15
CA LEU A 176 -4.70 -13.56 1.39
C LEU A 176 -4.32 -13.50 2.89
N ILE A 177 -5.29 -13.73 3.78
CA ILE A 177 -5.09 -13.76 5.24
C ILE A 177 -4.54 -15.11 5.72
N ASP A 178 -4.94 -16.21 5.10
CA ASP A 178 -4.57 -17.60 5.44
C ASP A 178 -3.15 -17.93 4.95
#